data_a2c3e938da511eeca49c0dbc8340f6be
#
_entry.id   a2c3e938da511eeca49c0dbc8340f6be
#
_cell.length_a   1.000
_cell.length_b   1.000
_cell.length_c   1.000
_cell.angle_alpha   90.00
_cell.angle_beta   90.00
_cell.angle_gamma   90.00
#
_symmetry.space_group_name_H-M   'P 1'
#
loop_
_entity.id
_entity.type
_entity.pdbx_description
1 polymer ?
#
loop_
_entity_poly.entity_id
_entity_poly.type
_entity_poly.pdbx_seq_one_letter_code
_entity_poly.pdbx_strand_id
1 'polypeptide(L)'
;RDYEHMRSSLLADFFKPVITDAEQKTGIKIMNIAGDTTPRGLTANRPLKTPADFKGLKIRTAASEVVLRSMKKLGALPQQIPFAELNMALKTGVVDAQENGVIVVATKSLFEVQKFYMKTDYIRDVETFYINPALWQKLSEEDRSVMMDASDQAGALVTELTRKKLQEAYDQLEGKMTVITPPELKLDEIREELKGLFNDWEGVKWPKGLLEKISAM
;
A
#
# COMPACT_ATOMS: atom_id res chain seq x y z
N ARG A 1 4.30 8.62 -7.76
CA ARG A 1 4.97 8.02 -8.91
C ARG A 1 4.45 6.59 -9.14
N ASP A 2 4.94 5.88 -10.16
CA ASP A 2 4.44 4.59 -10.61
C ASP A 2 5.22 3.39 -10.02
N TYR A 3 4.87 2.19 -10.48
CA TYR A 3 5.54 0.95 -10.09
C TYR A 3 7.01 0.91 -10.49
N GLU A 4 7.36 1.40 -11.69
CA GLU A 4 8.74 1.33 -12.17
C GLU A 4 9.67 2.20 -11.31
N HIS A 5 9.18 3.37 -10.89
CA HIS A 5 9.92 4.22 -9.93
C HIS A 5 10.08 3.53 -8.56
N MET A 6 9.02 2.90 -8.03
CA MET A 6 9.10 2.15 -6.79
C MET A 6 10.09 0.98 -6.90
N ARG A 7 9.98 0.17 -7.95
CA ARG A 7 10.85 -0.97 -8.20
C ARG A 7 12.32 -0.54 -8.31
N SER A 8 12.59 0.48 -9.12
CA SER A 8 13.95 1.02 -9.28
C SER A 8 14.54 1.50 -7.96
N SER A 9 13.73 2.17 -7.12
CA SER A 9 14.16 2.63 -5.80
C SER A 9 14.49 1.47 -4.86
N LEU A 10 13.63 0.44 -4.81
CA LEU A 10 13.82 -0.72 -3.95
C LEU A 10 15.04 -1.57 -4.33
N LEU A 11 15.38 -1.62 -5.62
CA LEU A 11 16.53 -2.39 -6.14
C LEU A 11 17.83 -1.56 -6.19
N ALA A 12 17.79 -0.27 -5.91
CA ALA A 12 18.97 0.58 -5.92
C ALA A 12 19.93 0.27 -4.75
N ASP A 13 21.22 0.47 -4.97
CA ASP A 13 22.25 0.19 -3.95
C ASP A 13 22.04 0.95 -2.64
N PHE A 14 21.50 2.17 -2.70
CA PHE A 14 21.24 2.95 -1.49
C PHE A 14 20.11 2.35 -0.62
N PHE A 15 19.29 1.44 -1.17
CA PHE A 15 18.22 0.78 -0.43
C PHE A 15 18.70 -0.50 0.28
N LYS A 16 19.83 -1.09 -0.13
CA LYS A 16 20.40 -2.30 0.49
C LYS A 16 20.58 -2.21 2.02
N PRO A 17 21.08 -1.10 2.58
CA PRO A 17 21.17 -0.93 4.03
C PRO A 17 19.82 -1.00 4.75
N VAL A 18 18.74 -0.54 4.10
CA VAL A 18 17.38 -0.62 4.65
C VAL A 18 16.92 -2.08 4.74
N ILE A 19 17.20 -2.88 3.71
CA ILE A 19 16.90 -4.32 3.71
C ILE A 19 17.68 -5.03 4.80
N THR A 20 18.99 -4.77 4.90
CA THR A 20 19.85 -5.37 5.93
C THR A 20 19.38 -5.04 7.34
N ASP A 21 19.03 -3.78 7.60
CA ASP A 21 18.49 -3.34 8.91
C ASP A 21 17.14 -4.02 9.20
N ALA A 22 16.27 -4.14 8.20
CA ALA A 22 15.00 -4.85 8.34
C ALA A 22 15.20 -6.34 8.67
N GLU A 23 16.11 -7.02 7.98
CA GLU A 23 16.47 -8.43 8.26
C GLU A 23 16.99 -8.60 9.69
N GLN A 24 17.87 -7.71 10.13
CA GLN A 24 18.45 -7.76 11.49
C GLN A 24 17.38 -7.51 12.58
N LYS A 25 16.50 -6.55 12.39
CA LYS A 25 15.47 -6.17 13.37
C LYS A 25 14.32 -7.18 13.46
N THR A 26 13.97 -7.79 12.34
CA THR A 26 12.80 -8.68 12.26
C THR A 26 13.17 -10.16 12.39
N GLY A 27 14.44 -10.50 12.21
CA GLY A 27 14.90 -11.89 12.22
C GLY A 27 14.33 -12.69 11.04
N ILE A 28 14.17 -12.07 9.87
CA ILE A 28 13.79 -12.74 8.63
C ILE A 28 14.89 -12.56 7.58
N LYS A 29 14.98 -13.48 6.61
CA LYS A 29 15.78 -13.31 5.40
C LYS A 29 14.86 -12.91 4.26
N ILE A 30 15.10 -11.74 3.68
CA ILE A 30 14.33 -11.23 2.54
C ILE A 30 14.95 -11.76 1.24
N MET A 31 14.14 -12.40 0.40
CA MET A 31 14.57 -12.94 -0.90
C MET A 31 14.18 -12.00 -2.05
N ASN A 32 12.95 -11.49 -2.05
CA ASN A 32 12.47 -10.57 -3.07
C ASN A 32 11.53 -9.52 -2.47
N ILE A 33 11.59 -8.28 -2.98
CA ILE A 33 10.76 -7.13 -2.56
C ILE A 33 10.19 -6.35 -3.76
N ALA A 34 10.12 -6.95 -4.92
CA ALA A 34 9.83 -6.22 -6.15
C ALA A 34 8.54 -6.69 -6.86
N GLY A 35 7.69 -7.48 -6.23
CA GLY A 35 6.37 -7.82 -6.76
C GLY A 35 5.41 -6.64 -6.62
N ASP A 36 4.78 -6.18 -7.73
CA ASP A 36 3.76 -5.13 -7.68
C ASP A 36 2.46 -5.67 -7.08
N THR A 37 1.82 -4.87 -6.29
CA THR A 37 0.46 -5.12 -5.82
C THR A 37 -0.47 -3.98 -6.23
N THR A 38 -1.75 -4.11 -5.93
CA THR A 38 -2.72 -3.09 -6.30
C THR A 38 -2.48 -1.78 -5.56
N PRO A 39 -2.31 -0.64 -6.26
CA PRO A 39 -2.27 0.66 -5.59
C PRO A 39 -3.51 0.87 -4.73
N ARG A 40 -3.32 1.47 -3.56
CA ARG A 40 -4.40 1.66 -2.60
C ARG A 40 -5.16 2.94 -2.88
N GLY A 41 -6.48 2.81 -2.95
CA GLY A 41 -7.43 3.90 -3.01
C GLY A 41 -8.32 3.95 -1.77
N LEU A 42 -9.36 4.76 -1.83
CA LEU A 42 -10.33 4.94 -0.75
C LEU A 42 -11.73 4.58 -1.23
N THR A 43 -12.56 3.99 -0.36
CA THR A 43 -14.00 3.92 -0.62
C THR A 43 -14.78 4.68 0.43
N ALA A 44 -15.92 5.26 0.04
CA ALA A 44 -16.84 5.95 0.93
C ALA A 44 -18.25 6.03 0.31
N ASN A 45 -19.23 6.46 1.11
CA ASN A 45 -20.59 6.71 0.63
C ASN A 45 -20.81 8.19 0.15
N ARG A 46 -19.74 8.97 0.13
CA ARG A 46 -19.66 10.31 -0.50
C ARG A 46 -18.29 10.50 -1.17
N PRO A 47 -18.16 11.40 -2.14
CA PRO A 47 -16.87 11.74 -2.73
C PRO A 47 -15.90 12.31 -1.68
N LEU A 48 -14.63 11.89 -1.77
CA LEU A 48 -13.52 12.44 -0.99
C LEU A 48 -12.49 12.99 -2.00
N LYS A 49 -12.64 14.27 -2.36
CA LYS A 49 -11.85 14.90 -3.43
C LYS A 49 -10.78 15.87 -2.92
N THR A 50 -11.01 16.47 -1.75
CA THR A 50 -10.17 17.53 -1.16
C THR A 50 -9.77 17.16 0.26
N PRO A 51 -8.73 17.81 0.85
CA PRO A 51 -8.41 17.62 2.27
C PRO A 51 -9.58 17.88 3.22
N ALA A 52 -10.44 18.83 2.89
CA ALA A 52 -11.60 19.17 3.71
C ALA A 52 -12.60 18.01 3.85
N ASP A 53 -12.67 17.12 2.85
CA ASP A 53 -13.58 15.98 2.87
C ASP A 53 -13.20 14.91 3.88
N PHE A 54 -11.97 14.94 4.40
CA PHE A 54 -11.51 14.00 5.42
C PHE A 54 -11.86 14.42 6.85
N LYS A 55 -12.20 15.69 7.07
CA LYS A 55 -12.49 16.18 8.43
C LYS A 55 -13.66 15.44 9.06
N GLY A 56 -13.39 14.81 10.21
CA GLY A 56 -14.39 14.05 10.98
C GLY A 56 -14.81 12.72 10.34
N LEU A 57 -14.21 12.30 9.22
CA LEU A 57 -14.52 11.04 8.53
C LEU A 57 -14.06 9.86 9.39
N LYS A 58 -14.99 9.00 9.79
CA LYS A 58 -14.65 7.71 10.42
C LYS A 58 -14.16 6.76 9.34
N ILE A 59 -12.86 6.47 9.32
CA ILE A 59 -12.25 5.62 8.32
C ILE A 59 -11.61 4.39 8.95
N ARG A 60 -11.93 3.21 8.42
CA ARG A 60 -11.25 1.98 8.80
C ARG A 60 -9.86 1.94 8.17
N THR A 61 -8.87 1.62 8.96
CA THR A 61 -7.50 1.40 8.50
C THR A 61 -6.97 0.06 8.99
N ALA A 62 -5.97 -0.48 8.29
CA ALA A 62 -5.13 -1.54 8.83
C ALA A 62 -4.24 -0.99 9.97
N ALA A 63 -3.54 -1.88 10.70
CA ALA A 63 -2.59 -1.52 11.75
C ALA A 63 -1.28 -0.98 11.15
N SER A 64 -1.37 0.07 10.33
CA SER A 64 -0.25 0.75 9.69
C SER A 64 -0.08 2.15 10.28
N GLU A 65 1.06 2.42 10.90
CA GLU A 65 1.35 3.73 11.48
C GLU A 65 1.37 4.84 10.41
N VAL A 66 1.86 4.53 9.20
CA VAL A 66 1.83 5.46 8.06
C VAL A 66 0.40 5.88 7.74
N VAL A 67 -0.50 4.92 7.60
CA VAL A 67 -1.91 5.18 7.26
C VAL A 67 -2.60 5.95 8.38
N LEU A 68 -2.42 5.50 9.62
CA LEU A 68 -3.02 6.16 10.81
C LEU A 68 -2.60 7.62 10.93
N ARG A 69 -1.30 7.92 10.81
CA ARG A 69 -0.79 9.29 10.89
C ARG A 69 -1.30 10.15 9.73
N SER A 70 -1.30 9.61 8.52
CA SER A 70 -1.80 10.32 7.34
C SER A 70 -3.27 10.68 7.46
N MET A 71 -4.13 9.73 7.86
CA MET A 71 -5.56 9.98 8.02
C MET A 71 -5.84 10.97 9.16
N LYS A 72 -5.14 10.85 10.30
CA LYS A 72 -5.25 11.83 11.40
C LYS A 72 -4.82 13.23 10.97
N LYS A 73 -3.74 13.36 10.20
CA LYS A 73 -3.24 14.65 9.73
C LYS A 73 -4.26 15.34 8.81
N LEU A 74 -4.99 14.58 8.00
CA LEU A 74 -6.09 15.08 7.17
C LEU A 74 -7.37 15.39 7.98
N GLY A 75 -7.36 15.14 9.29
CA GLY A 75 -8.51 15.40 10.17
C GLY A 75 -9.55 14.29 10.21
N ALA A 76 -9.25 13.12 9.65
CA ALA A 76 -10.10 11.94 9.77
C ALA A 76 -9.98 11.29 11.15
N LEU A 77 -10.90 10.39 11.46
CA LEU A 77 -10.99 9.60 12.69
C LEU A 77 -10.71 8.11 12.35
N PRO A 78 -9.43 7.73 12.18
CA PRO A 78 -9.09 6.37 11.79
C PRO A 78 -9.37 5.38 12.92
N GLN A 79 -9.95 4.24 12.56
CA GLN A 79 -10.24 3.13 13.45
C GLN A 79 -9.59 1.86 12.93
N GLN A 80 -8.86 1.17 13.81
CA GLN A 80 -8.27 -0.13 13.49
C GLN A 80 -9.31 -1.23 13.73
N ILE A 81 -9.83 -1.79 12.64
CA ILE A 81 -10.80 -2.87 12.67
C ILE A 81 -10.21 -4.05 11.88
N PRO A 82 -10.28 -5.29 12.41
CA PRO A 82 -9.86 -6.48 11.71
C PRO A 82 -10.51 -6.57 10.31
N PHE A 83 -9.75 -7.05 9.33
CA PHE A 83 -10.23 -7.08 7.94
C PHE A 83 -11.50 -7.93 7.77
N ALA A 84 -11.63 -9.00 8.54
CA ALA A 84 -12.83 -9.86 8.54
C ALA A 84 -14.11 -9.11 8.97
N GLU A 85 -13.99 -8.06 9.76
CA GLU A 85 -15.11 -7.28 10.29
C GLU A 85 -15.44 -6.04 9.41
N LEU A 86 -14.61 -5.76 8.39
CA LEU A 86 -14.69 -4.53 7.58
C LEU A 86 -16.08 -4.32 6.96
N ASN A 87 -16.60 -5.35 6.28
CA ASN A 87 -17.87 -5.23 5.57
C ASN A 87 -19.03 -4.89 6.53
N MET A 88 -19.07 -5.56 7.69
CA MET A 88 -20.08 -5.30 8.71
C MET A 88 -19.93 -3.89 9.31
N ALA A 89 -18.70 -3.44 9.58
CA ALA A 89 -18.43 -2.11 10.12
C ALA A 89 -18.88 -0.99 9.16
N LEU A 90 -18.67 -1.18 7.85
CA LEU A 90 -19.17 -0.27 6.81
C LEU A 90 -20.70 -0.30 6.71
N LYS A 91 -21.29 -1.50 6.71
CA LYS A 91 -22.74 -1.69 6.59
C LYS A 91 -23.51 -1.07 7.76
N THR A 92 -22.97 -1.17 8.97
CA THR A 92 -23.60 -0.66 10.20
C THR A 92 -23.24 0.79 10.52
N GLY A 93 -22.36 1.43 9.73
CA GLY A 93 -21.95 2.82 9.94
C GLY A 93 -21.02 3.04 11.14
N VAL A 94 -20.38 1.98 11.65
CA VAL A 94 -19.29 2.09 12.63
C VAL A 94 -18.16 2.93 12.01
N VAL A 95 -17.88 2.69 10.72
CA VAL A 95 -17.02 3.53 9.89
C VAL A 95 -17.74 3.94 8.60
N ASP A 96 -17.37 5.08 8.04
CA ASP A 96 -17.97 5.66 6.83
C ASP A 96 -17.16 5.32 5.57
N ALA A 97 -15.88 4.98 5.75
CA ALA A 97 -14.90 4.80 4.69
C ALA A 97 -13.87 3.71 5.04
N GLN A 98 -13.15 3.27 4.03
CA GLN A 98 -11.98 2.39 4.18
C GLN A 98 -10.94 2.66 3.08
N GLU A 99 -9.75 2.10 3.21
CA GLU A 99 -8.67 2.19 2.25
C GLU A 99 -8.18 0.79 1.86
N ASN A 100 -8.17 0.51 0.57
CA ASN A 100 -7.63 -0.72 -0.05
C ASN A 100 -7.48 -0.52 -1.56
N GLY A 101 -6.77 -1.43 -2.21
CA GLY A 101 -6.71 -1.49 -3.66
C GLY A 101 -8.02 -1.98 -4.29
N VAL A 102 -8.25 -1.63 -5.55
CA VAL A 102 -9.50 -1.94 -6.27
C VAL A 102 -9.78 -3.44 -6.37
N ILE A 103 -8.74 -4.30 -6.47
CA ILE A 103 -8.91 -5.76 -6.51
C ILE A 103 -9.55 -6.24 -5.20
N VAL A 104 -9.16 -5.69 -4.06
CA VAL A 104 -9.78 -6.01 -2.76
C VAL A 104 -11.23 -5.52 -2.72
N VAL A 105 -11.49 -4.31 -3.22
CA VAL A 105 -12.84 -3.75 -3.28
C VAL A 105 -13.77 -4.64 -4.10
N ALA A 106 -13.31 -5.11 -5.25
CA ALA A 106 -14.07 -6.01 -6.12
C ALA A 106 -14.27 -7.40 -5.50
N THR A 107 -13.19 -8.05 -5.05
CA THR A 107 -13.23 -9.43 -4.54
C THR A 107 -13.98 -9.56 -3.20
N LYS A 108 -14.06 -8.48 -2.42
CA LYS A 108 -14.83 -8.44 -1.16
C LYS A 108 -16.20 -7.81 -1.32
N SER A 109 -16.62 -7.54 -2.55
CA SER A 109 -17.92 -6.94 -2.88
C SER A 109 -18.22 -5.67 -2.06
N LEU A 110 -17.19 -4.85 -1.80
CA LEU A 110 -17.38 -3.61 -1.02
C LEU A 110 -18.31 -2.62 -1.72
N PHE A 111 -18.54 -2.76 -3.01
CA PHE A 111 -19.54 -2.03 -3.77
C PHE A 111 -20.99 -2.24 -3.26
N GLU A 112 -21.26 -3.27 -2.50
CA GLU A 112 -22.58 -3.49 -1.86
C GLU A 112 -22.85 -2.52 -0.70
N VAL A 113 -21.79 -2.00 -0.09
CA VAL A 113 -21.85 -1.13 1.10
C VAL A 113 -21.18 0.24 0.92
N GLN A 114 -20.52 0.47 -0.22
CA GLN A 114 -19.80 1.71 -0.56
C GLN A 114 -20.17 2.16 -1.98
N LYS A 115 -20.37 3.47 -2.18
CA LYS A 115 -20.82 4.03 -3.46
C LYS A 115 -19.72 4.59 -4.34
N PHE A 116 -18.59 5.01 -3.74
CA PHE A 116 -17.51 5.70 -4.44
C PHE A 116 -16.19 4.98 -4.19
N TYR A 117 -15.38 4.86 -5.25
CA TYR A 117 -13.97 4.50 -5.18
C TYR A 117 -13.13 5.68 -5.66
N MET A 118 -12.32 6.26 -4.77
CA MET A 118 -11.38 7.32 -5.10
C MET A 118 -10.03 6.69 -5.44
N LYS A 119 -9.64 6.78 -6.72
CA LYS A 119 -8.35 6.27 -7.22
C LYS A 119 -7.22 7.23 -6.83
N THR A 120 -6.87 7.24 -5.55
CA THR A 120 -5.81 8.11 -5.03
C THR A 120 -4.42 7.55 -5.30
N ASP A 121 -4.29 6.25 -5.40
CA ASP A 121 -3.01 5.51 -5.57
C ASP A 121 -1.94 5.99 -4.57
N TYR A 122 -2.37 6.34 -3.34
CA TYR A 122 -1.57 7.05 -2.34
C TYR A 122 -0.50 6.17 -1.67
N ILE A 123 -0.68 4.87 -1.70
CA ILE A 123 0.30 3.86 -1.28
C ILE A 123 0.38 2.79 -2.36
N ARG A 124 1.60 2.36 -2.66
CA ARG A 124 1.89 1.11 -3.33
C ARG A 124 2.53 0.16 -2.33
N ASP A 125 1.89 -0.97 -2.13
CA ASP A 125 2.49 -2.08 -1.39
C ASP A 125 3.39 -2.89 -2.33
N VAL A 126 4.30 -3.68 -1.78
CA VAL A 126 5.10 -4.65 -2.53
C VAL A 126 4.85 -6.05 -1.99
N GLU A 127 4.79 -7.03 -2.88
CA GLU A 127 4.86 -8.42 -2.46
C GLU A 127 6.31 -8.73 -2.07
N THR A 128 6.46 -9.36 -0.91
CA THR A 128 7.76 -9.67 -0.34
C THR A 128 7.86 -11.16 -0.04
N PHE A 129 8.88 -11.81 -0.59
CA PHE A 129 9.20 -13.20 -0.28
C PHE A 129 10.32 -13.25 0.76
N TYR A 130 10.09 -13.97 1.84
CA TYR A 130 11.04 -14.08 2.94
C TYR A 130 11.04 -15.49 3.54
N ILE A 131 12.16 -15.85 4.20
CA ILE A 131 12.37 -17.16 4.82
C ILE A 131 12.96 -16.99 6.21
N ASN A 132 12.79 -18.01 7.06
CA ASN A 132 13.46 -18.07 8.34
C ASN A 132 14.99 -18.14 8.15
N PRO A 133 15.80 -17.27 8.78
CA PRO A 133 17.25 -17.24 8.60
C PRO A 133 17.95 -18.54 9.00
N ALA A 134 17.48 -19.21 10.05
CA ALA A 134 18.08 -20.48 10.49
C ALA A 134 17.84 -21.61 9.48
N LEU A 135 16.71 -21.57 8.75
CA LEU A 135 16.49 -22.48 7.63
C LEU A 135 17.36 -22.09 6.43
N TRP A 136 17.43 -20.80 6.10
CA TRP A 136 18.29 -20.28 5.03
C TRP A 136 19.75 -20.70 5.18
N GLN A 137 20.28 -20.63 6.40
CA GLN A 137 21.67 -21.03 6.69
C GLN A 137 21.94 -22.53 6.50
N LYS A 138 20.90 -23.38 6.59
CA LYS A 138 21.04 -24.83 6.38
C LYS A 138 21.02 -25.25 4.91
N LEU A 139 20.57 -24.35 4.02
CA LEU A 139 20.53 -24.61 2.59
C LEU A 139 21.95 -24.57 2.00
N SER A 140 22.19 -25.40 1.00
CA SER A 140 23.38 -25.32 0.16
C SER A 140 23.40 -23.99 -0.63
N GLU A 141 24.56 -23.62 -1.18
CA GLU A 141 24.62 -22.43 -2.07
C GLU A 141 23.77 -22.62 -3.32
N GLU A 142 23.71 -23.82 -3.86
CA GLU A 142 22.86 -24.17 -5.00
C GLU A 142 21.39 -24.00 -4.66
N ASP A 143 20.90 -24.53 -3.54
CA ASP A 143 19.51 -24.37 -3.11
C ASP A 143 19.15 -22.90 -2.87
N ARG A 144 20.06 -22.11 -2.26
CA ARG A 144 19.87 -20.67 -2.08
C ARG A 144 19.71 -19.94 -3.40
N SER A 145 20.56 -20.28 -4.40
CA SER A 145 20.46 -19.71 -5.74
C SER A 145 19.12 -20.04 -6.37
N VAL A 146 18.70 -21.30 -6.34
CA VAL A 146 17.39 -21.73 -6.86
C VAL A 146 16.23 -21.00 -6.18
N MET A 147 16.30 -20.83 -4.86
CA MET A 147 15.24 -20.10 -4.13
C MET A 147 15.21 -18.61 -4.47
N MET A 148 16.38 -17.97 -4.65
CA MET A 148 16.43 -16.58 -5.10
C MET A 148 15.82 -16.42 -6.48
N ASP A 149 16.22 -17.25 -7.43
CA ASP A 149 15.69 -17.24 -8.80
C ASP A 149 14.17 -17.50 -8.83
N ALA A 150 13.69 -18.45 -8.03
CA ALA A 150 12.28 -18.74 -7.91
C ALA A 150 11.49 -17.56 -7.30
N SER A 151 12.06 -16.86 -6.31
CA SER A 151 11.43 -15.69 -5.70
C SER A 151 11.35 -14.50 -6.68
N ASP A 152 12.36 -14.32 -7.53
CA ASP A 152 12.37 -13.28 -8.56
C ASP A 152 11.33 -13.58 -9.65
N GLN A 153 11.22 -14.83 -10.10
CA GLN A 153 10.19 -15.26 -11.03
C GLN A 153 8.78 -15.10 -10.43
N ALA A 154 8.61 -15.45 -9.17
CA ALA A 154 7.33 -15.28 -8.46
C ALA A 154 6.95 -13.80 -8.34
N GLY A 155 7.89 -12.91 -8.02
CA GLY A 155 7.67 -11.46 -7.99
C GLY A 155 7.26 -10.88 -9.35
N ALA A 156 7.89 -11.35 -10.43
CA ALA A 156 7.52 -10.97 -11.79
C ALA A 156 6.10 -11.46 -12.15
N LEU A 157 5.77 -12.70 -11.80
CA LEU A 157 4.44 -13.28 -12.02
C LEU A 157 3.35 -12.53 -11.23
N VAL A 158 3.61 -12.19 -9.97
CA VAL A 158 2.70 -11.36 -9.16
C VAL A 158 2.41 -10.04 -9.86
N THR A 159 3.43 -9.38 -10.37
CA THR A 159 3.29 -8.11 -11.10
C THR A 159 2.40 -8.26 -12.34
N GLU A 160 2.65 -9.30 -13.14
CA GLU A 160 1.85 -9.60 -14.35
C GLU A 160 0.38 -9.87 -13.99
N LEU A 161 0.15 -10.76 -13.02
CA LEU A 161 -1.20 -11.12 -12.58
C LEU A 161 -1.94 -9.93 -11.95
N THR A 162 -1.25 -9.08 -11.20
CA THR A 162 -1.84 -7.86 -10.62
C THR A 162 -2.29 -6.91 -11.72
N ARG A 163 -1.47 -6.66 -12.75
CA ARG A 163 -1.82 -5.81 -13.88
C ARG A 163 -3.05 -6.32 -14.62
N LYS A 164 -3.12 -7.63 -14.86
CA LYS A 164 -4.29 -8.26 -15.51
C LYS A 164 -5.56 -8.11 -14.65
N LYS A 165 -5.47 -8.45 -13.37
CA LYS A 165 -6.60 -8.38 -12.43
C LYS A 165 -7.06 -6.96 -12.14
N LEU A 166 -6.18 -5.97 -12.29
CA LEU A 166 -6.51 -4.58 -12.05
C LEU A 166 -7.62 -4.09 -12.98
N GLN A 167 -7.53 -4.39 -14.27
CA GLN A 167 -8.57 -4.02 -15.25
C GLN A 167 -9.87 -4.78 -14.96
N GLU A 168 -9.79 -6.09 -14.73
CA GLU A 168 -10.96 -6.92 -14.39
C GLU A 168 -11.69 -6.38 -13.14
N ALA A 169 -10.95 -5.87 -12.15
CA ALA A 169 -11.54 -5.29 -10.96
C ALA A 169 -12.28 -3.99 -11.24
N TYR A 170 -11.72 -3.09 -12.06
CA TYR A 170 -12.42 -1.87 -12.49
C TYR A 170 -13.69 -2.20 -13.27
N ASP A 171 -13.64 -3.16 -14.18
CA ASP A 171 -14.79 -3.62 -14.96
C ASP A 171 -15.91 -4.15 -14.03
N GLN A 172 -15.53 -4.85 -12.94
CA GLN A 172 -16.51 -5.31 -11.94
C GLN A 172 -17.17 -4.19 -11.15
N LEU A 173 -16.53 -3.03 -11.02
CA LEU A 173 -17.09 -1.86 -10.34
C LEU A 173 -18.01 -1.04 -11.25
N GLU A 174 -17.94 -1.23 -12.56
CA GLU A 174 -18.76 -0.51 -13.53
C GLU A 174 -20.26 -0.72 -13.24
N GLY A 175 -21.00 0.36 -13.18
CA GLY A 175 -22.42 0.35 -12.84
C GLY A 175 -22.77 0.07 -11.38
N LYS A 176 -21.77 -0.27 -10.53
CA LYS A 176 -21.96 -0.55 -9.10
C LYS A 176 -21.38 0.53 -8.19
N MET A 177 -20.28 1.14 -8.59
CA MET A 177 -19.63 2.24 -7.87
C MET A 177 -19.29 3.37 -8.84
N THR A 178 -19.25 4.60 -8.33
CA THR A 178 -18.65 5.72 -9.06
C THR A 178 -17.15 5.74 -8.78
N VAL A 179 -16.34 5.49 -9.81
CA VAL A 179 -14.88 5.60 -9.74
C VAL A 179 -14.49 7.07 -10.00
N ILE A 180 -13.85 7.69 -9.00
CA ILE A 180 -13.31 9.06 -9.11
C ILE A 180 -11.84 8.95 -9.45
N THR A 181 -11.48 9.50 -10.61
CA THR A 181 -10.14 9.39 -11.18
C THR A 181 -9.20 10.52 -10.71
N PRO A 182 -7.87 10.38 -10.83
CA PRO A 182 -6.91 11.37 -10.36
C PRO A 182 -7.17 12.82 -10.82
N PRO A 183 -7.59 13.09 -12.08
CA PRO A 183 -7.89 14.47 -12.50
C PRO A 183 -9.03 15.14 -11.74
N GLU A 184 -9.93 14.35 -11.13
CA GLU A 184 -11.05 14.87 -10.33
C GLU A 184 -10.70 15.08 -8.86
N LEU A 185 -9.53 14.57 -8.44
CA LEU A 185 -9.04 14.63 -7.07
C LEU A 185 -8.03 15.77 -6.92
N LYS A 186 -8.09 16.48 -5.82
CA LYS A 186 -7.10 17.51 -5.46
C LYS A 186 -5.86 16.88 -4.78
N LEU A 187 -5.21 15.95 -5.50
CA LEU A 187 -4.11 15.16 -4.93
C LEU A 187 -2.94 16.03 -4.48
N ASP A 188 -2.66 17.13 -5.16
CA ASP A 188 -1.56 18.02 -4.79
C ASP A 188 -1.88 18.80 -3.49
N GLU A 189 -3.14 19.19 -3.27
CA GLU A 189 -3.58 19.78 -2.01
C GLU A 189 -3.46 18.77 -0.86
N ILE A 190 -3.86 17.50 -1.10
CA ILE A 190 -3.72 16.41 -0.12
C ILE A 190 -2.24 16.13 0.19
N ARG A 191 -1.37 16.12 -0.81
CA ARG A 191 0.08 15.93 -0.62
C ARG A 191 0.71 17.05 0.18
N GLU A 192 0.33 18.29 -0.08
CA GLU A 192 0.86 19.45 0.66
C GLU A 192 0.45 19.40 2.14
N GLU A 193 -0.78 19.00 2.47
CA GLU A 193 -1.21 18.78 3.87
C GLU A 193 -0.40 17.69 4.58
N LEU A 194 0.08 16.68 3.84
CA LEU A 194 0.85 15.57 4.39
C LEU A 194 2.37 15.83 4.39
N LYS A 195 2.83 16.93 3.80
CA LYS A 195 4.24 17.26 3.67
C LYS A 195 4.91 17.34 5.04
N GLY A 196 6.08 16.72 5.12
CA GLY A 196 6.87 16.69 6.36
C GLY A 196 6.30 15.81 7.49
N LEU A 197 5.16 15.14 7.28
CA LEU A 197 4.50 14.32 8.32
C LEU A 197 5.42 13.26 8.93
N PHE A 198 6.40 12.77 8.18
CA PHE A 198 7.30 11.70 8.58
C PHE A 198 8.75 12.16 8.77
N ASN A 199 9.02 13.46 8.85
CA ASN A 199 10.37 13.97 9.05
C ASN A 199 11.00 13.49 10.36
N ASP A 200 10.18 13.24 11.40
CA ASP A 200 10.61 12.66 12.68
C ASP A 200 11.05 11.20 12.59
N TRP A 201 10.78 10.53 11.47
CA TRP A 201 11.22 9.16 11.23
C TRP A 201 12.58 9.06 10.55
N GLU A 202 13.04 10.16 9.97
CA GLU A 202 14.33 10.20 9.31
C GLU A 202 15.47 10.03 10.33
N GLY A 203 16.33 9.06 10.09
CA GLY A 203 17.39 8.65 11.04
C GLY A 203 16.89 7.78 12.20
N VAL A 204 15.58 7.50 12.29
CA VAL A 204 14.97 6.62 13.31
C VAL A 204 14.35 5.37 12.68
N LYS A 205 13.43 5.53 11.73
CA LYS A 205 12.77 4.42 11.01
C LYS A 205 13.49 4.06 9.71
N TRP A 206 14.16 5.04 9.11
CA TRP A 206 14.99 4.87 7.90
C TRP A 206 16.20 5.81 7.91
N PRO A 207 17.24 5.51 7.11
CA PRO A 207 18.44 6.34 7.03
C PRO A 207 18.15 7.79 6.60
N LYS A 208 18.93 8.74 7.13
CA LYS A 208 18.87 10.14 6.69
C LYS A 208 19.13 10.26 5.18
N GLY A 209 18.39 11.14 4.52
CA GLY A 209 18.50 11.38 3.09
C GLY A 209 17.91 10.29 2.19
N LEU A 210 17.25 9.25 2.75
CA LEU A 210 16.64 8.19 1.95
C LEU A 210 15.51 8.74 1.07
N LEU A 211 14.63 9.58 1.62
CA LEU A 211 13.51 10.15 0.86
C LEU A 211 13.99 11.08 -0.26
N GLU A 212 15.07 11.82 -0.04
CA GLU A 212 15.70 12.67 -1.07
C GLU A 212 16.24 11.82 -2.23
N LYS A 213 16.94 10.72 -1.92
CA LYS A 213 17.47 9.80 -2.93
C LYS A 213 16.34 9.17 -3.76
N ILE A 214 15.27 8.71 -3.11
CA ILE A 214 14.09 8.17 -3.80
C ILE A 214 13.43 9.26 -4.67
N SER A 215 13.39 10.49 -4.18
CA SER A 215 12.76 11.61 -4.91
C SER A 215 13.58 12.07 -6.12
N ALA A 216 14.89 11.86 -6.09
CA ALA A 216 15.81 12.26 -7.16
C ALA A 216 15.85 11.24 -8.34
N MET A 217 15.29 10.04 -8.18
CA MET A 217 15.14 9.05 -9.23
C MET A 217 13.93 9.37 -10.11
#